data_d61e167ab6e22a8435dec5cc5a553bdf
#
_entry.id   d61e167ab6e22a8435dec5cc5a553bdf
#
_cell.length_a   1.000
_cell.length_b   1.000
_cell.length_c   1.000
_cell.angle_alpha   90.00
_cell.angle_beta   90.00
_cell.angle_gamma   90.00
#
_symmetry.space_group_name_H-M   'P 1'
#
loop_
_entity.id
_entity.type
_entity.pdbx_description
1 polymer ?
#
loop_
_entity_poly.entity_id
_entity_poly.type
_entity_poly.pdbx_seq_one_letter_code
_entity_poly.pdbx_strand_id
1 'polypeptide(L)'
;KVLQELGFFLVPASRTWDRWISFSSELFRRVVATRGDMPAQAVRAERRRLWSPPDGARLEDQPGLSEIVGAANDELRALMASAPKLQLRLTATDSDSVLESVVPHFVQGTGPTLPSQRQGTGLVSLQSLLLLMQFGKARAETGQSFMLAVEEPELHIQPSQQKRLVNRLNALCNQTIVTTHSPIVAAMFPAPDTLFIETREGALSAKPLMDAVPAQPTNHQQHLLYAWRQKLVAALMHECVLIPEGVSDVAWLE
;
A
#
# COMPACT_ATOMS: atom_id res chain seq x y z
N LYS A 1 4.60 10.71 -18.32
CA LYS A 1 4.79 9.77 -19.46
C LYS A 1 6.11 9.01 -19.34
N VAL A 2 7.29 9.69 -19.27
CA VAL A 2 8.61 9.05 -19.14
C VAL A 2 8.71 8.15 -17.90
N LEU A 3 8.32 8.62 -16.71
CA LEU A 3 8.31 7.82 -15.48
C LEU A 3 7.39 6.60 -15.56
N GLN A 4 6.29 6.71 -16.29
CA GLN A 4 5.37 5.58 -16.51
C GLN A 4 5.98 4.52 -17.42
N GLU A 5 6.70 4.94 -18.45
CA GLU A 5 7.42 4.04 -19.38
C GLU A 5 8.59 3.35 -18.68
N LEU A 6 9.34 4.07 -17.84
CA LEU A 6 10.41 3.52 -16.99
C LEU A 6 9.90 2.58 -15.87
N GLY A 7 8.60 2.56 -15.60
CA GLY A 7 8.04 1.71 -14.54
C GLY A 7 8.47 2.14 -13.14
N PHE A 8 8.65 3.44 -12.92
CA PHE A 8 8.94 4.00 -11.60
C PHE A 8 7.65 4.15 -10.77
N PHE A 9 7.69 3.67 -9.53
CA PHE A 9 6.61 3.77 -8.57
C PHE A 9 7.12 4.28 -7.22
N LEU A 10 6.42 5.27 -6.68
CA LEU A 10 6.63 5.77 -5.33
C LEU A 10 5.50 5.26 -4.42
N VAL A 11 5.88 4.62 -3.33
CA VAL A 11 5.00 4.14 -2.28
C VAL A 11 5.22 5.00 -1.04
N PRO A 12 4.30 5.90 -0.71
CA PRO A 12 4.43 6.75 0.47
C PRO A 12 4.26 5.94 1.77
N ALA A 13 4.69 6.52 2.89
CA ALA A 13 4.51 5.95 4.23
C ALA A 13 3.01 5.80 4.58
N SER A 14 2.19 6.77 4.19
CA SER A 14 0.74 6.69 4.42
C SER A 14 0.08 5.78 3.38
N ARG A 15 -0.26 4.57 3.81
CA ARG A 15 -0.87 3.54 2.95
C ARG A 15 -2.30 3.30 3.41
N THR A 16 -3.25 3.88 2.68
CA THR A 16 -4.68 3.65 2.92
C THR A 16 -5.24 2.73 1.84
N TRP A 17 -6.23 1.91 2.19
CA TRP A 17 -6.81 0.91 1.29
C TRP A 17 -7.39 1.51 0.01
N ASP A 18 -8.03 2.68 0.10
CA ASP A 18 -8.66 3.40 -1.00
C ASP A 18 -7.67 3.84 -2.08
N ARG A 19 -6.43 4.16 -1.67
CA ARG A 19 -5.36 4.53 -2.60
C ARG A 19 -4.70 3.34 -3.31
N TRP A 20 -4.80 2.13 -2.73
CA TRP A 20 -4.00 0.99 -3.18
C TRP A 20 -4.82 -0.19 -3.68
N ILE A 21 -5.99 -0.44 -3.08
CA ILE A 21 -6.77 -1.67 -3.30
C ILE A 21 -8.20 -1.30 -3.71
N SER A 22 -8.38 -0.21 -4.41
CA SER A 22 -9.66 0.26 -4.92
C SER A 22 -9.58 0.53 -6.41
N PHE A 23 -10.68 0.35 -7.13
CA PHE A 23 -10.78 0.76 -8.53
C PHE A 23 -10.77 2.27 -8.75
N SER A 24 -10.90 3.08 -7.71
CA SER A 24 -10.61 4.53 -7.76
C SER A 24 -9.10 4.79 -7.91
N SER A 25 -8.24 3.82 -7.53
CA SER A 25 -6.79 3.91 -7.67
C SER A 25 -6.35 3.56 -9.10
N GLU A 26 -5.63 4.46 -9.76
CA GLU A 26 -5.02 4.20 -11.06
C GLU A 26 -4.05 3.01 -11.00
N LEU A 27 -3.27 2.89 -9.92
CA LEU A 27 -2.34 1.78 -9.74
C LEU A 27 -3.09 0.44 -9.74
N PHE A 28 -4.18 0.32 -8.97
CA PHE A 28 -4.95 -0.92 -8.90
C PHE A 28 -5.55 -1.28 -10.26
N ARG A 29 -6.11 -0.31 -10.99
CA ARG A 29 -6.59 -0.51 -12.37
C ARG A 29 -5.49 -1.02 -13.29
N ARG A 30 -4.28 -0.46 -13.20
CA ARG A 30 -3.13 -0.90 -13.99
C ARG A 30 -2.69 -2.32 -13.64
N VAL A 31 -2.68 -2.69 -12.36
CA VAL A 31 -2.37 -4.07 -11.92
C VAL A 31 -3.40 -5.05 -12.48
N VAL A 32 -4.69 -4.72 -12.42
CA VAL A 32 -5.76 -5.57 -12.99
C VAL A 32 -5.58 -5.70 -14.51
N ALA A 33 -5.32 -4.60 -15.20
CA ALA A 33 -5.14 -4.59 -16.66
C ALA A 33 -3.93 -5.41 -17.15
N THR A 34 -2.89 -5.60 -16.31
CA THR A 34 -1.73 -6.46 -16.68
C THR A 34 -2.06 -7.96 -16.67
N ARG A 35 -3.14 -8.35 -16.02
CA ARG A 35 -3.55 -9.78 -15.90
C ARG A 35 -4.75 -10.14 -16.73
N GLY A 36 -5.35 -9.21 -17.44
CA GLY A 36 -6.49 -9.42 -18.31
C GLY A 36 -7.30 -8.14 -18.52
N ASP A 37 -8.40 -8.28 -19.24
CA ASP A 37 -9.33 -7.17 -19.43
C ASP A 37 -10.05 -6.81 -18.13
N MET A 38 -10.47 -5.56 -18.04
CA MET A 38 -11.36 -5.10 -16.97
C MET A 38 -12.58 -6.00 -16.88
N PRO A 39 -13.11 -6.32 -15.67
CA PRO A 39 -14.17 -7.33 -15.49
C PRO A 39 -15.54 -6.85 -15.99
N ALA A 40 -15.63 -6.55 -17.29
CA ALA A 40 -16.79 -5.93 -17.92
C ALA A 40 -18.08 -6.76 -17.77
N GLN A 41 -17.99 -8.09 -17.79
CA GLN A 41 -19.17 -8.95 -17.62
C GLN A 41 -19.69 -8.90 -16.16
N ALA A 42 -18.78 -8.99 -15.18
CA ALA A 42 -19.13 -8.90 -13.76
C ALA A 42 -19.73 -7.52 -13.43
N VAL A 43 -19.13 -6.46 -13.96
CA VAL A 43 -19.63 -5.09 -13.82
C VAL A 43 -21.02 -4.94 -14.42
N ARG A 44 -21.26 -5.49 -15.62
CA ARG A 44 -22.58 -5.46 -16.25
C ARG A 44 -23.63 -6.24 -15.45
N ALA A 45 -23.24 -7.38 -14.86
CA ALA A 45 -24.15 -8.16 -14.02
C ALA A 45 -24.53 -7.40 -12.74
N GLU A 46 -23.55 -6.79 -12.05
CA GLU A 46 -23.80 -5.96 -10.86
C GLU A 46 -24.61 -4.70 -11.19
N ARG A 47 -24.29 -4.02 -12.30
CA ARG A 47 -25.10 -2.90 -12.77
C ARG A 47 -26.56 -3.28 -12.96
N ARG A 48 -26.83 -4.42 -13.61
CA ARG A 48 -28.21 -4.90 -13.80
C ARG A 48 -28.90 -5.15 -12.47
N ARG A 49 -28.21 -5.78 -11.53
CA ARG A 49 -28.75 -6.06 -10.19
C ARG A 49 -29.08 -4.78 -9.42
N LEU A 50 -28.22 -3.77 -9.48
CA LEU A 50 -28.41 -2.48 -8.81
C LEU A 50 -29.44 -1.60 -9.53
N TRP A 51 -29.50 -1.67 -10.88
CA TRP A 51 -30.43 -0.89 -11.67
C TRP A 51 -31.87 -1.42 -11.60
N SER A 52 -32.04 -2.73 -11.63
CA SER A 52 -33.34 -3.40 -11.61
C SER A 52 -33.37 -4.44 -10.49
N PRO A 53 -33.34 -4.01 -9.22
CA PRO A 53 -33.49 -4.94 -8.12
C PRO A 53 -34.87 -5.60 -8.18
N PRO A 54 -35.01 -6.82 -7.66
CA PRO A 54 -36.32 -7.49 -7.57
C PRO A 54 -37.32 -6.65 -6.76
N ASP A 55 -38.59 -6.86 -7.00
CA ASP A 55 -39.65 -6.16 -6.28
C ASP A 55 -39.54 -6.45 -4.77
N GLY A 56 -39.74 -5.41 -3.97
CA GLY A 56 -39.54 -5.43 -2.51
C GLY A 56 -38.10 -5.22 -2.04
N ALA A 57 -37.12 -5.19 -2.96
CA ALA A 57 -35.72 -4.94 -2.65
C ALA A 57 -35.23 -3.55 -3.06
N ARG A 58 -36.09 -2.70 -3.57
CA ARG A 58 -35.76 -1.33 -3.95
C ARG A 58 -35.75 -0.43 -2.71
N LEU A 59 -34.95 0.65 -2.76
CA LEU A 59 -34.97 1.64 -1.67
C LEU A 59 -36.34 2.26 -1.48
N GLU A 60 -37.03 2.56 -2.58
CA GLU A 60 -38.39 3.13 -2.57
C GLU A 60 -39.47 2.17 -2.08
N ASP A 61 -39.18 0.86 -1.93
CA ASP A 61 -40.15 -0.11 -1.38
C ASP A 61 -40.16 -0.09 0.16
N GLN A 62 -39.23 0.60 0.81
CA GLN A 62 -39.22 0.81 2.26
C GLN A 62 -40.38 1.73 2.67
N PRO A 63 -41.19 1.39 3.71
CA PRO A 63 -42.45 2.09 4.03
C PRO A 63 -42.32 3.61 4.07
N GLY A 64 -41.39 4.16 4.86
CA GLY A 64 -41.23 5.61 4.97
C GLY A 64 -40.72 6.29 3.70
N LEU A 65 -39.88 5.63 2.89
CA LEU A 65 -39.37 6.15 1.64
C LEU A 65 -40.42 6.06 0.53
N SER A 66 -41.25 5.02 0.51
CA SER A 66 -42.32 4.84 -0.49
C SER A 66 -43.36 5.95 -0.39
N GLU A 67 -43.71 6.38 0.83
CA GLU A 67 -44.63 7.50 1.06
C GLU A 67 -44.06 8.83 0.53
N ILE A 68 -42.79 9.14 0.87
CA ILE A 68 -42.12 10.37 0.44
C ILE A 68 -41.96 10.41 -1.08
N VAL A 69 -41.43 9.33 -1.66
CA VAL A 69 -41.20 9.25 -3.12
C VAL A 69 -42.52 9.22 -3.89
N GLY A 70 -43.53 8.55 -3.33
CA GLY A 70 -44.89 8.53 -3.87
C GLY A 70 -45.50 9.95 -3.93
N ALA A 71 -45.52 10.64 -2.79
CA ALA A 71 -46.02 12.01 -2.69
C ALA A 71 -45.30 12.98 -3.66
N ALA A 72 -43.97 12.92 -3.70
CA ALA A 72 -43.14 13.70 -4.62
C ALA A 72 -43.50 13.46 -6.11
N ASN A 73 -43.74 12.19 -6.47
CA ASN A 73 -44.14 11.81 -7.82
C ASN A 73 -45.56 12.29 -8.17
N ASP A 74 -46.46 12.29 -7.19
CA ASP A 74 -47.83 12.77 -7.40
C ASP A 74 -47.87 14.27 -7.57
N GLU A 75 -47.11 15.02 -6.78
CA GLU A 75 -46.95 16.46 -6.94
C GLU A 75 -46.28 16.81 -8.29
N LEU A 76 -45.24 16.09 -8.69
CA LEU A 76 -44.60 16.26 -10.00
C LEU A 76 -45.60 16.09 -11.16
N ARG A 77 -46.44 15.06 -11.08
CA ARG A 77 -47.48 14.79 -12.08
C ARG A 77 -48.59 15.87 -12.07
N ALA A 78 -48.93 16.42 -10.92
CA ALA A 78 -49.90 17.50 -10.79
C ALA A 78 -49.39 18.80 -11.44
N LEU A 79 -48.08 19.07 -11.34
CA LEU A 79 -47.43 20.23 -11.93
C LEU A 79 -47.14 20.06 -13.43
N MET A 80 -46.74 18.85 -13.83
CA MET A 80 -46.34 18.50 -15.19
C MET A 80 -46.86 17.12 -15.56
N ALA A 81 -47.85 16.99 -16.41
CA ALA A 81 -48.47 15.72 -16.82
C ALA A 81 -47.48 14.73 -17.43
N SER A 82 -46.40 15.22 -18.05
CA SER A 82 -45.30 14.45 -18.64
C SER A 82 -44.03 14.36 -17.77
N ALA A 83 -44.12 14.68 -16.47
CA ALA A 83 -42.97 14.68 -15.59
C ALA A 83 -42.30 13.28 -15.49
N PRO A 84 -40.99 13.22 -15.52
CA PRO A 84 -40.28 11.96 -15.27
C PRO A 84 -40.52 11.49 -13.84
N LYS A 85 -40.55 10.17 -13.64
CA LYS A 85 -40.72 9.57 -12.32
C LYS A 85 -39.42 9.61 -11.53
N LEU A 86 -39.47 10.16 -10.31
CA LEU A 86 -38.37 10.07 -9.36
C LEU A 86 -38.19 8.63 -8.89
N GLN A 87 -36.96 8.15 -8.93
CA GLN A 87 -36.57 6.83 -8.38
C GLN A 87 -35.26 6.95 -7.62
N LEU A 88 -35.10 6.20 -6.54
CA LEU A 88 -33.89 6.16 -5.76
C LEU A 88 -33.02 4.95 -6.21
N ARG A 89 -31.73 5.20 -6.43
CA ARG A 89 -30.75 4.20 -6.81
C ARG A 89 -29.52 4.27 -5.89
N LEU A 90 -28.91 3.12 -5.62
CA LEU A 90 -27.75 3.04 -4.73
C LEU A 90 -26.46 3.53 -5.36
N THR A 91 -26.38 3.60 -6.69
CA THR A 91 -25.18 3.98 -7.41
C THR A 91 -25.50 4.66 -8.74
N ALA A 92 -24.54 5.38 -9.28
CA ALA A 92 -24.59 5.87 -10.65
C ALA A 92 -24.63 4.71 -11.65
N THR A 93 -25.08 5.00 -12.86
CA THR A 93 -25.37 3.99 -13.90
C THR A 93 -24.17 3.60 -14.77
N ASP A 94 -23.05 4.32 -14.60
CA ASP A 94 -21.82 4.03 -15.34
C ASP A 94 -21.01 2.89 -14.71
N SER A 95 -20.14 2.29 -15.53
CA SER A 95 -19.33 1.13 -15.11
C SER A 95 -18.26 1.49 -14.09
N ASP A 96 -17.74 2.72 -14.14
CA ASP A 96 -16.68 3.18 -13.27
C ASP A 96 -17.20 3.37 -11.84
N SER A 97 -18.38 3.95 -11.67
CA SER A 97 -19.03 4.10 -10.36
C SER A 97 -19.29 2.75 -9.67
N VAL A 98 -19.67 1.72 -10.45
CA VAL A 98 -19.83 0.36 -9.90
C VAL A 98 -18.49 -0.20 -9.43
N LEU A 99 -17.43 -0.03 -10.21
CA LEU A 99 -16.10 -0.48 -9.83
C LEU A 99 -15.55 0.28 -8.62
N GLU A 100 -15.77 1.58 -8.55
CA GLU A 100 -15.33 2.43 -7.42
C GLU A 100 -16.06 2.08 -6.12
N SER A 101 -17.26 1.53 -6.19
CA SER A 101 -17.99 1.04 -5.02
C SER A 101 -17.49 -0.31 -4.48
N VAL A 102 -16.58 -0.98 -5.20
CA VAL A 102 -15.99 -2.26 -4.76
C VAL A 102 -15.02 -2.01 -3.61
N VAL A 103 -15.35 -2.55 -2.44
CA VAL A 103 -14.52 -2.51 -1.25
C VAL A 103 -13.94 -3.89 -0.99
N PRO A 104 -12.60 -4.06 -0.91
CA PRO A 104 -12.00 -5.33 -0.55
C PRO A 104 -12.43 -5.77 0.86
N HIS A 105 -12.73 -7.05 1.02
CA HIS A 105 -13.09 -7.66 2.27
C HIS A 105 -12.15 -8.81 2.60
N PHE A 106 -11.87 -9.02 3.87
CA PHE A 106 -11.04 -10.10 4.37
C PHE A 106 -11.86 -11.08 5.18
N VAL A 107 -11.58 -12.36 4.94
CA VAL A 107 -12.16 -13.46 5.68
C VAL A 107 -11.05 -14.13 6.47
N GLN A 108 -11.24 -14.29 7.78
CA GLN A 108 -10.30 -15.00 8.65
C GLN A 108 -10.94 -16.30 9.11
N GLY A 109 -10.51 -17.41 8.55
CA GLY A 109 -11.07 -18.74 8.81
C GLY A 109 -12.57 -18.78 8.47
N THR A 110 -13.39 -19.24 9.41
CA THR A 110 -14.88 -19.26 9.32
C THR A 110 -15.52 -18.01 9.91
N GLY A 111 -14.71 -17.00 10.25
CA GLY A 111 -15.19 -15.77 10.86
C GLY A 111 -15.94 -14.85 9.91
N PRO A 112 -16.46 -13.72 10.42
CA PRO A 112 -17.16 -12.75 9.61
C PRO A 112 -16.23 -12.08 8.60
N THR A 113 -16.78 -11.73 7.45
CA THR A 113 -16.10 -10.96 6.44
C THR A 113 -15.98 -9.49 6.86
N LEU A 114 -14.78 -8.96 6.98
CA LEU A 114 -14.51 -7.60 7.42
C LEU A 114 -14.00 -6.74 6.26
N PRO A 115 -14.56 -5.54 6.01
CA PRO A 115 -14.07 -4.65 4.99
C PRO A 115 -12.69 -4.10 5.33
N SER A 116 -11.89 -3.78 4.31
CA SER A 116 -10.53 -3.23 4.45
C SER A 116 -10.46 -2.01 5.35
N GLN A 117 -11.51 -1.20 5.39
CA GLN A 117 -11.63 -0.01 6.23
C GLN A 117 -11.56 -0.33 7.73
N ARG A 118 -11.93 -1.54 8.13
CA ARG A 118 -11.91 -2.02 9.52
C ARG A 118 -10.71 -2.90 9.85
N GLN A 119 -9.78 -3.04 8.92
CA GLN A 119 -8.55 -3.79 9.13
C GLN A 119 -7.46 -2.91 9.73
N GLY A 120 -6.53 -3.55 10.44
CA GLY A 120 -5.34 -2.87 10.94
C GLY A 120 -4.46 -2.36 9.80
N THR A 121 -3.86 -1.20 9.99
CA THR A 121 -3.00 -0.52 9.00
C THR A 121 -1.85 -1.38 8.50
N GLY A 122 -1.30 -2.27 9.34
CA GLY A 122 -0.23 -3.20 8.95
C GLY A 122 -0.66 -4.20 7.87
N LEU A 123 -1.88 -4.74 7.95
CA LEU A 123 -2.39 -5.64 6.91
C LEU A 123 -2.62 -4.91 5.59
N VAL A 124 -3.19 -3.71 5.64
CA VAL A 124 -3.41 -2.87 4.45
C VAL A 124 -2.07 -2.48 3.82
N SER A 125 -1.09 -2.07 4.63
CA SER A 125 0.27 -1.75 4.18
C SER A 125 0.93 -2.95 3.48
N LEU A 126 0.89 -4.13 4.10
CA LEU A 126 1.46 -5.35 3.53
C LEU A 126 0.80 -5.72 2.20
N GLN A 127 -0.53 -5.62 2.11
CA GLN A 127 -1.24 -5.95 0.88
C GLN A 127 -0.96 -4.97 -0.25
N SER A 128 -0.84 -3.67 0.05
CA SER A 128 -0.45 -2.66 -0.93
C SER A 128 0.90 -2.99 -1.56
N LEU A 129 1.88 -3.38 -0.74
CA LEU A 129 3.19 -3.81 -1.20
C LEU A 129 3.13 -5.12 -2.01
N LEU A 130 2.32 -6.09 -1.58
CA LEU A 130 2.13 -7.34 -2.31
C LEU A 130 1.47 -7.13 -3.69
N LEU A 131 0.54 -6.19 -3.82
CA LEU A 131 -0.05 -5.79 -5.11
C LEU A 131 1.01 -5.20 -6.06
N LEU A 132 1.84 -4.31 -5.56
CA LEU A 132 2.97 -3.77 -6.33
C LEU A 132 3.92 -4.86 -6.80
N MET A 133 4.16 -5.86 -5.96
CA MET A 133 4.97 -7.02 -6.34
C MET A 133 4.34 -7.82 -7.48
N GLN A 134 3.02 -7.99 -7.51
CA GLN A 134 2.34 -8.62 -8.64
C GLN A 134 2.48 -7.80 -9.93
N PHE A 135 2.41 -6.47 -9.81
CA PHE A 135 2.65 -5.58 -10.94
C PHE A 135 4.10 -5.66 -11.45
N GLY A 136 5.08 -5.65 -10.54
CA GLY A 136 6.50 -5.82 -10.89
C GLY A 136 6.78 -7.14 -11.60
N LYS A 137 6.16 -8.24 -11.15
CA LYS A 137 6.25 -9.54 -11.83
C LYS A 137 5.69 -9.48 -13.25
N ALA A 138 4.49 -8.91 -13.43
CA ALA A 138 3.87 -8.80 -14.74
C ALA A 138 4.74 -7.97 -15.71
N ARG A 139 5.41 -6.92 -15.22
CA ARG A 139 6.35 -6.14 -16.03
C ARG A 139 7.60 -6.94 -16.39
N ALA A 140 8.17 -7.68 -15.44
CA ALA A 140 9.34 -8.53 -15.68
C ALA A 140 9.05 -9.61 -16.72
N GLU A 141 7.86 -10.23 -16.69
CA GLU A 141 7.40 -11.22 -17.68
C GLU A 141 7.35 -10.64 -19.10
N THR A 142 7.15 -9.33 -19.24
CA THR A 142 7.16 -8.62 -20.54
C THR A 142 8.50 -7.95 -20.86
N GLY A 143 9.54 -8.22 -20.07
CA GLY A 143 10.88 -7.62 -20.26
C GLY A 143 10.96 -6.13 -19.94
N GLN A 144 9.99 -5.58 -19.21
CA GLN A 144 9.96 -4.17 -18.83
C GLN A 144 10.62 -3.95 -17.47
N SER A 145 11.30 -2.81 -17.30
CA SER A 145 11.92 -2.42 -16.02
C SER A 145 10.87 -2.11 -14.96
N PHE A 146 11.25 -2.35 -13.70
CA PHE A 146 10.47 -1.99 -12.54
C PHE A 146 11.38 -1.38 -11.47
N MET A 147 11.18 -0.09 -11.21
CA MET A 147 11.90 0.67 -10.20
C MET A 147 10.92 1.08 -9.11
N LEU A 148 11.31 0.89 -7.87
CA LEU A 148 10.44 1.11 -6.72
C LEU A 148 11.12 2.01 -5.69
N ALA A 149 10.50 3.14 -5.36
CA ALA A 149 10.79 3.93 -4.18
C ALA A 149 9.75 3.65 -3.10
N VAL A 150 10.18 3.30 -1.91
CA VAL A 150 9.29 2.98 -0.77
C VAL A 150 9.69 3.79 0.43
N GLU A 151 8.75 4.55 0.96
CA GLU A 151 8.91 5.23 2.24
C GLU A 151 8.50 4.28 3.37
N GLU A 152 9.39 4.11 4.33
CA GLU A 152 9.18 3.35 5.57
C GLU A 152 8.45 2.00 5.33
N PRO A 153 9.04 1.05 4.59
CA PRO A 153 8.40 -0.24 4.32
C PRO A 153 8.06 -1.03 5.59
N GLU A 154 8.73 -0.73 6.69
CA GLU A 154 8.52 -1.32 8.01
C GLU A 154 7.28 -0.84 8.73
N LEU A 155 6.68 0.28 8.31
CA LEU A 155 5.61 0.93 9.06
C LEU A 155 4.42 -0.04 9.28
N HIS A 156 4.09 -0.23 10.56
CA HIS A 156 3.06 -1.17 11.03
C HIS A 156 3.33 -2.66 10.73
N ILE A 157 4.55 -3.03 10.32
CA ILE A 157 4.94 -4.41 10.01
C ILE A 157 5.84 -4.96 11.11
N GLN A 158 5.53 -6.18 11.57
CA GLN A 158 6.32 -6.83 12.61
C GLN A 158 7.78 -7.05 12.18
N PRO A 159 8.76 -6.92 13.08
CA PRO A 159 10.19 -7.06 12.76
C PRO A 159 10.54 -8.35 12.01
N SER A 160 9.91 -9.47 12.36
CA SER A 160 10.10 -10.77 11.69
C SER A 160 9.64 -10.78 10.22
N GLN A 161 8.70 -9.92 9.87
CA GLN A 161 8.15 -9.81 8.51
C GLN A 161 8.91 -8.77 7.68
N GLN A 162 9.53 -7.75 8.30
CA GLN A 162 10.28 -6.70 7.62
C GLN A 162 11.38 -7.27 6.71
N LYS A 163 12.21 -8.19 7.23
CA LYS A 163 13.27 -8.85 6.45
C LYS A 163 12.72 -9.60 5.23
N ARG A 164 11.63 -10.34 5.41
CA ARG A 164 11.02 -11.11 4.32
C ARG A 164 10.46 -10.18 3.23
N LEU A 165 9.86 -9.07 3.65
CA LEU A 165 9.29 -8.08 2.74
C LEU A 165 10.39 -7.43 1.90
N VAL A 166 11.45 -6.89 2.54
CA VAL A 166 12.57 -6.23 1.84
C VAL A 166 13.26 -7.18 0.87
N ASN A 167 13.53 -8.43 1.27
CA ASN A 167 14.11 -9.43 0.37
C ASN A 167 13.24 -9.66 -0.88
N ARG A 168 11.92 -9.70 -0.71
CA ARG A 168 11.00 -9.87 -1.84
C ARG A 168 10.98 -8.65 -2.75
N LEU A 169 11.00 -7.44 -2.19
CA LEU A 169 11.05 -6.20 -2.97
C LEU A 169 12.33 -6.16 -3.80
N ASN A 170 13.49 -6.41 -3.20
CA ASN A 170 14.78 -6.41 -3.89
C ASN A 170 14.87 -7.49 -4.98
N ALA A 171 14.23 -8.65 -4.78
CA ALA A 171 14.23 -9.71 -5.79
C ALA A 171 13.37 -9.42 -7.03
N LEU A 172 12.44 -8.46 -6.95
CA LEU A 172 11.48 -8.16 -8.01
C LEU A 172 11.77 -6.87 -8.76
N CYS A 173 12.51 -5.97 -8.14
CA CYS A 173 12.79 -4.65 -8.69
C CYS A 173 14.17 -4.62 -9.32
N ASN A 174 14.30 -3.95 -10.46
CA ASN A 174 15.61 -3.66 -11.03
C ASN A 174 16.40 -2.68 -10.17
N GLN A 175 15.67 -1.75 -9.51
CA GLN A 175 16.23 -0.83 -8.54
C GLN A 175 15.19 -0.57 -7.45
N THR A 176 15.66 -0.58 -6.18
CA THR A 176 14.84 -0.27 -5.01
C THR A 176 15.49 0.90 -4.27
N ILE A 177 14.70 1.93 -3.99
CA ILE A 177 15.08 3.08 -3.15
C ILE A 177 14.19 3.02 -1.92
N VAL A 178 14.78 3.07 -0.73
CA VAL A 178 14.04 2.94 0.53
C VAL A 178 14.42 4.05 1.48
N THR A 179 13.44 4.72 2.06
CA THR A 179 13.64 5.51 3.27
C THR A 179 13.18 4.70 4.48
N THR A 180 13.95 4.71 5.56
CA THR A 180 13.65 3.88 6.73
C THR A 180 14.19 4.46 8.02
N HIS A 181 13.45 4.27 9.11
CA HIS A 181 13.91 4.47 10.48
C HIS A 181 14.19 3.12 11.19
N SER A 182 14.05 1.99 10.48
CA SER A 182 14.31 0.67 11.03
C SER A 182 15.75 0.22 10.79
N PRO A 183 16.53 -0.04 11.85
CA PRO A 183 17.87 -0.62 11.70
C PRO A 183 17.82 -2.03 11.08
N ILE A 184 16.71 -2.74 11.21
CA ILE A 184 16.49 -4.04 10.57
C ILE A 184 16.44 -3.89 9.05
N VAL A 185 15.69 -2.91 8.56
CA VAL A 185 15.56 -2.63 7.13
C VAL A 185 16.86 -2.07 6.57
N ALA A 186 17.45 -1.05 7.22
CA ALA A 186 18.70 -0.45 6.78
C ALA A 186 19.86 -1.46 6.71
N ALA A 187 19.94 -2.41 7.65
CA ALA A 187 20.96 -3.45 7.64
C ALA A 187 20.84 -4.45 6.48
N MET A 188 19.77 -4.43 5.70
CA MET A 188 19.58 -5.34 4.56
C MET A 188 20.17 -4.79 3.25
N PHE A 189 20.57 -3.53 3.23
CA PHE A 189 21.18 -2.90 2.07
C PHE A 189 22.70 -2.85 2.21
N PRO A 190 23.49 -2.90 1.12
CA PRO A 190 24.94 -2.76 1.18
C PRO A 190 25.37 -1.47 1.88
N ALA A 191 26.44 -1.51 2.63
CA ALA A 191 26.93 -0.33 3.37
C ALA A 191 27.20 0.89 2.45
N PRO A 192 27.78 0.72 1.26
CA PRO A 192 27.99 1.85 0.34
C PRO A 192 26.68 2.47 -0.19
N ASP A 193 25.60 1.68 -0.22
CA ASP A 193 24.31 2.10 -0.76
C ASP A 193 23.39 2.67 0.35
N THR A 194 23.86 2.71 1.60
CA THR A 194 23.09 3.21 2.74
C THR A 194 23.59 4.59 3.14
N LEU A 195 22.70 5.59 2.99
CA LEU A 195 23.01 6.98 3.30
C LEU A 195 22.29 7.41 4.57
N PHE A 196 22.99 8.15 5.42
CA PHE A 196 22.41 8.90 6.52
C PHE A 196 22.08 10.31 6.02
N ILE A 197 20.82 10.71 6.18
CA ILE A 197 20.32 12.02 5.76
C ILE A 197 20.03 12.84 7.00
N GLU A 198 20.62 14.01 7.10
CA GLU A 198 20.40 14.94 8.20
C GLU A 198 20.08 16.35 7.68
N THR A 199 19.32 17.10 8.47
CA THR A 199 19.07 18.51 8.22
C THR A 199 19.88 19.34 9.21
N ARG A 200 20.81 20.15 8.72
CA ARG A 200 21.59 21.10 9.50
C ARG A 200 21.36 22.52 8.99
N GLU A 201 20.95 23.41 9.85
CA GLU A 201 20.73 24.83 9.52
C GLU A 201 19.83 25.04 8.29
N GLY A 202 18.84 24.16 8.09
CA GLY A 202 17.92 24.21 6.94
C GLY A 202 18.45 23.62 5.63
N ALA A 203 19.68 23.12 5.62
CA ALA A 203 20.27 22.41 4.48
C ALA A 203 20.23 20.90 4.70
N LEU A 204 19.85 20.17 3.66
CA LEU A 204 19.88 18.71 3.63
C LEU A 204 21.31 18.24 3.29
N SER A 205 21.87 17.38 4.12
CA SER A 205 23.13 16.71 3.84
C SER A 205 22.96 15.20 3.86
N ALA A 206 23.70 14.50 3.01
CA ALA A 206 23.72 13.06 2.92
C ALA A 206 25.15 12.55 2.97
N LYS A 207 25.39 11.52 3.78
CA LYS A 207 26.69 10.85 3.88
C LYS A 207 26.50 9.35 3.99
N PRO A 208 27.44 8.52 3.55
CA PRO A 208 27.39 7.09 3.76
C PRO A 208 27.24 6.79 5.26
N LEU A 209 26.29 5.91 5.63
CA LEU A 209 26.04 5.55 7.02
C LEU A 209 27.30 4.92 7.68
N MET A 210 28.06 4.19 6.89
CA MET A 210 29.32 3.53 7.30
C MET A 210 30.52 4.12 6.58
N ASP A 211 30.71 5.44 6.66
CA ASP A 211 31.79 6.15 5.96
C ASP A 211 33.18 5.67 6.39
N ALA A 212 33.34 5.30 7.65
CA ALA A 212 34.61 4.80 8.20
C ALA A 212 34.95 3.33 7.85
N VAL A 213 34.06 2.61 7.15
CA VAL A 213 34.32 1.24 6.74
C VAL A 213 35.26 1.24 5.53
N PRO A 214 36.45 0.58 5.59
CA PRO A 214 37.37 0.50 4.46
C PRO A 214 36.70 -0.10 3.22
N ALA A 215 37.02 0.42 2.03
CA ALA A 215 36.52 -0.13 0.78
C ALA A 215 36.90 -1.62 0.58
N GLN A 216 38.02 -2.04 1.17
CA GLN A 216 38.46 -3.43 1.21
C GLN A 216 38.75 -3.83 2.67
N PRO A 217 37.73 -4.21 3.43
CA PRO A 217 37.91 -4.66 4.81
C PRO A 217 38.67 -5.99 4.87
N THR A 218 39.48 -6.17 5.90
CA THR A 218 40.12 -7.47 6.18
C THR A 218 39.08 -8.57 6.44
N ASN A 219 39.45 -9.83 6.30
CA ASN A 219 38.56 -10.95 6.60
C ASN A 219 37.91 -10.87 7.99
N HIS A 220 38.69 -10.45 9.01
CA HIS A 220 38.19 -10.26 10.37
C HIS A 220 37.12 -9.14 10.42
N GLN A 221 37.40 -8.00 9.78
CA GLN A 221 36.44 -6.91 9.70
C GLN A 221 35.18 -7.30 8.94
N GLN A 222 35.29 -8.10 7.86
CA GLN A 222 34.15 -8.62 7.13
C GLN A 222 33.27 -9.51 8.02
N HIS A 223 33.87 -10.41 8.81
CA HIS A 223 33.13 -11.24 9.76
C HIS A 223 32.42 -10.43 10.83
N LEU A 224 33.07 -9.43 11.40
CA LEU A 224 32.48 -8.53 12.39
C LEU A 224 31.32 -7.73 11.79
N LEU A 225 31.54 -7.13 10.62
CA LEU A 225 30.50 -6.39 9.90
C LEU A 225 29.28 -7.26 9.58
N TYR A 226 29.52 -8.50 9.18
CA TYR A 226 28.43 -9.44 8.89
C TYR A 226 27.69 -9.85 10.16
N ALA A 227 28.41 -10.27 11.21
CA ALA A 227 27.83 -10.77 12.45
C ALA A 227 27.08 -9.68 13.24
N TRP A 228 27.60 -8.44 13.23
CA TRP A 228 27.09 -7.33 14.05
C TRP A 228 26.37 -6.25 13.25
N ARG A 229 26.18 -6.45 11.95
CA ARG A 229 25.66 -5.45 11.03
C ARG A 229 24.40 -4.74 11.55
N GLN A 230 23.41 -5.51 12.00
CA GLN A 230 22.16 -4.91 12.50
C GLN A 230 22.39 -4.07 13.76
N LYS A 231 23.24 -4.51 14.66
CA LYS A 231 23.59 -3.76 15.87
C LYS A 231 24.41 -2.49 15.56
N LEU A 232 25.35 -2.59 14.62
CA LEU A 232 26.14 -1.45 14.17
C LEU A 232 25.27 -0.41 13.48
N VAL A 233 24.37 -0.83 12.59
CA VAL A 233 23.42 0.09 11.94
C VAL A 233 22.52 0.74 12.97
N ALA A 234 22.00 -0.03 13.93
CA ALA A 234 21.19 0.54 15.02
C ALA A 234 21.98 1.59 15.82
N ALA A 235 23.22 1.30 16.20
CA ALA A 235 24.07 2.25 16.90
C ALA A 235 24.31 3.54 16.11
N LEU A 236 24.61 3.42 14.82
CA LEU A 236 24.87 4.57 13.93
C LEU A 236 23.63 5.43 13.64
N MET A 237 22.44 4.90 13.89
CA MET A 237 21.16 5.65 13.76
C MET A 237 20.79 6.43 15.04
N HIS A 238 21.57 6.32 16.12
CA HIS A 238 21.38 7.06 17.37
C HIS A 238 22.38 8.21 17.49
N GLU A 239 21.95 9.30 18.11
CA GLU A 239 22.81 10.46 18.37
C GLU A 239 23.94 10.18 19.36
N CYS A 240 23.70 9.27 20.30
CA CYS A 240 24.66 8.88 21.33
C CYS A 240 24.75 7.36 21.42
N VAL A 241 25.96 6.84 21.41
CA VAL A 241 26.24 5.42 21.54
C VAL A 241 27.13 5.21 22.75
N LEU A 242 26.67 4.40 23.70
CA LEU A 242 27.44 3.98 24.84
C LEU A 242 28.09 2.64 24.57
N ILE A 243 29.40 2.56 24.65
CA ILE A 243 30.16 1.30 24.40
C ILE A 243 30.65 0.83 25.77
N PRO A 244 30.04 -0.22 26.35
CA PRO A 244 30.51 -0.78 27.62
C PRO A 244 31.82 -1.54 27.40
N GLU A 245 32.71 -1.48 28.40
CA GLU A 245 33.99 -2.17 28.34
C GLU A 245 33.84 -3.68 28.59
N GLY A 246 32.81 -4.07 29.36
CA GLY A 246 32.57 -5.47 29.69
C GLY A 246 31.12 -5.77 30.08
N VAL A 247 30.88 -7.05 30.37
CA VAL A 247 29.53 -7.58 30.71
C VAL A 247 28.99 -6.98 32.01
N SER A 248 29.88 -6.65 32.94
CA SER A 248 29.52 -5.97 34.20
C SER A 248 28.93 -4.58 33.99
N ASP A 249 29.45 -3.86 32.98
CA ASP A 249 28.96 -2.51 32.67
C ASP A 249 27.58 -2.55 32.01
N VAL A 250 27.35 -3.57 31.18
CA VAL A 250 26.02 -3.83 30.59
C VAL A 250 25.00 -4.07 31.71
N ALA A 251 25.33 -4.96 32.66
CA ALA A 251 24.45 -5.30 33.78
C ALA A 251 24.18 -4.10 34.73
N TRP A 252 25.07 -3.12 34.74
CA TRP A 252 24.85 -1.88 35.53
C TRP A 252 23.99 -0.86 34.80
N LEU A 253 23.94 -0.93 33.47
CA LEU A 253 23.18 0.00 32.62
C LEU A 253 21.71 -0.47 32.38
N GLU A 254 21.42 -1.76 32.58
CA GLU A 254 20.07 -2.33 32.56
C GLU A 254 19.33 -2.08 33.89
#